data_75f0ded1dd96ffc82f6199636daedb6f
#
_entry.id   75f0ded1dd96ffc82f6199636daedb6f
#
_cell.length_a   1.000
_cell.length_b   1.000
_cell.length_c   1.000
_cell.angle_alpha   90.00
_cell.angle_beta   90.00
_cell.angle_gamma   90.00
#
_symmetry.space_group_name_H-M   'P 1'
#
loop_
_entity.id
_entity.type
_entity.pdbx_description
1 polymer ?
#
loop_
_entity_poly.entity_id
_entity_poly.type
_entity_poly.pdbx_seq_one_letter_code
_entity_poly.pdbx_strand_id
1 'polypeptide(L)'
;MVEKRNDTSPDLENAKAGTCTVRDCLIGGIPFVAGLVMALALGWWVYPALLFAERQQPVAFNHQAHLVKNGMACSDCHTLRDDGSFRGLPSTADCASCHASAQGNSPQEKKFIEDYVGKGREVPWLVHQKQPANVYFSHAAHAVSGCNACHDFAPKELCNLCHVDVSLTTAAPPVFENRMTGYSLTTMKMDQCERCHAHPDHLRGTDASNACFVCHK
;
A
#
# COMPACT_ATOMS: atom_id res chain seq x y z
N MET A 1 -57.78 -43.21 -45.44
CA MET A 1 -58.17 -41.89 -44.91
C MET A 1 -56.96 -41.31 -44.26
N VAL A 2 -56.33 -40.35 -44.97
CA VAL A 2 -55.18 -39.66 -44.48
C VAL A 2 -55.63 -38.22 -44.17
N GLU A 3 -55.66 -37.88 -42.91
CA GLU A 3 -56.11 -36.60 -42.37
C GLU A 3 -54.95 -35.59 -42.57
N LYS A 4 -55.18 -34.56 -43.41
CA LYS A 4 -54.28 -33.42 -43.58
C LYS A 4 -54.29 -32.52 -42.35
N ARG A 5 -53.24 -32.52 -41.54
CA ARG A 5 -53.02 -31.51 -40.53
C ARG A 5 -52.67 -30.18 -41.21
N ASN A 6 -53.55 -29.21 -41.01
CA ASN A 6 -53.35 -27.82 -41.42
C ASN A 6 -52.39 -27.19 -40.41
N ASP A 7 -51.17 -27.01 -40.83
CA ASP A 7 -50.11 -26.30 -40.05
C ASP A 7 -50.20 -24.82 -40.36
N THR A 8 -50.95 -24.08 -39.56
CA THR A 8 -51.01 -22.62 -39.61
C THR A 8 -49.88 -22.10 -38.73
N SER A 9 -48.71 -21.88 -39.33
CA SER A 9 -47.65 -21.10 -38.72
C SER A 9 -48.13 -19.67 -38.50
N PRO A 10 -48.01 -19.10 -37.29
CA PRO A 10 -48.35 -17.70 -37.08
C PRO A 10 -47.31 -16.80 -37.76
N ASP A 11 -47.84 -15.85 -38.50
CA ASP A 11 -47.09 -14.85 -39.27
C ASP A 11 -46.10 -14.08 -38.42
N LEU A 12 -44.84 -14.43 -38.53
CA LEU A 12 -43.67 -13.69 -38.01
C LEU A 12 -43.29 -12.47 -38.89
N GLU A 13 -44.15 -12.08 -39.81
CA GLU A 13 -43.83 -11.13 -40.89
C GLU A 13 -44.28 -9.68 -40.62
N ASN A 14 -44.60 -9.29 -39.41
CA ASN A 14 -45.01 -7.91 -39.13
C ASN A 14 -44.37 -7.29 -37.87
N ALA A 15 -43.17 -7.65 -37.54
CA ALA A 15 -42.36 -6.83 -36.66
C ALA A 15 -41.85 -5.62 -37.49
N LYS A 16 -42.69 -4.57 -37.62
CA LYS A 16 -42.23 -3.29 -38.08
C LYS A 16 -41.07 -2.88 -37.22
N ALA A 17 -39.86 -2.92 -37.79
CA ALA A 17 -38.69 -2.26 -37.19
C ALA A 17 -39.05 -0.78 -37.04
N GLY A 18 -39.43 -0.40 -35.83
CA GLY A 18 -39.76 0.96 -35.48
C GLY A 18 -38.54 1.80 -35.78
N THR A 19 -38.57 2.61 -36.81
CA THR A 19 -37.56 3.62 -37.10
C THR A 19 -37.52 4.55 -35.90
N CYS A 20 -36.49 4.39 -35.06
CA CYS A 20 -36.25 5.26 -33.91
C CYS A 20 -36.14 6.69 -34.43
N THR A 21 -37.04 7.58 -34.08
CA THR A 21 -36.95 8.98 -34.47
C THR A 21 -35.81 9.62 -33.71
N VAL A 22 -35.20 10.68 -34.28
CA VAL A 22 -34.15 11.45 -33.59
C VAL A 22 -34.59 11.88 -32.19
N ARG A 23 -35.88 12.17 -32.01
CA ARG A 23 -36.48 12.53 -30.74
C ARG A 23 -36.45 11.35 -29.74
N ASP A 24 -36.74 10.13 -30.17
CA ASP A 24 -36.72 8.94 -29.31
C ASP A 24 -35.30 8.58 -28.92
N CYS A 25 -34.34 8.76 -29.85
CA CYS A 25 -32.92 8.59 -29.56
C CYS A 25 -32.40 9.64 -28.57
N LEU A 26 -32.86 10.88 -28.63
CA LEU A 26 -32.48 11.92 -27.67
C LEU A 26 -33.12 11.69 -26.31
N ILE A 27 -34.39 11.28 -26.23
CA ILE A 27 -35.09 11.02 -24.98
C ILE A 27 -34.43 9.85 -24.21
N GLY A 28 -33.99 8.81 -24.91
CA GLY A 28 -33.30 7.69 -24.30
C GLY A 28 -31.78 7.90 -24.13
N GLY A 29 -31.14 8.54 -25.13
CA GLY A 29 -29.70 8.74 -25.19
C GLY A 29 -29.16 9.75 -24.16
N ILE A 30 -29.86 10.88 -23.97
CA ILE A 30 -29.42 11.92 -23.03
C ILE A 30 -29.34 11.37 -21.57
N PRO A 31 -30.37 10.75 -20.99
CA PRO A 31 -30.29 10.20 -19.64
C PRO A 31 -29.28 9.05 -19.53
N PHE A 32 -29.10 8.25 -20.58
CA PHE A 32 -28.07 7.22 -20.59
C PHE A 32 -26.66 7.81 -20.53
N VAL A 33 -26.35 8.80 -21.37
CA VAL A 33 -25.05 9.49 -21.37
C VAL A 33 -24.83 10.23 -20.06
N ALA A 34 -25.83 10.92 -19.54
CA ALA A 34 -25.76 11.61 -18.26
C ALA A 34 -25.50 10.63 -17.10
N GLY A 35 -26.20 9.51 -17.09
CA GLY A 35 -25.98 8.43 -16.10
C GLY A 35 -24.60 7.80 -16.21
N LEU A 36 -24.12 7.56 -17.42
CA LEU A 36 -22.76 7.05 -17.66
C LEU A 36 -21.68 8.02 -17.17
N VAL A 37 -21.80 9.31 -17.54
CA VAL A 37 -20.86 10.36 -17.09
C VAL A 37 -20.86 10.46 -15.56
N MET A 38 -22.04 10.44 -14.94
CA MET A 38 -22.18 10.46 -13.49
C MET A 38 -21.53 9.21 -12.85
N ALA A 39 -21.78 8.02 -13.38
CA ALA A 39 -21.20 6.78 -12.89
C ALA A 39 -19.67 6.78 -13.02
N LEU A 40 -19.14 7.27 -14.14
CA LEU A 40 -17.69 7.43 -14.33
C LEU A 40 -17.09 8.45 -13.37
N ALA A 41 -17.76 9.59 -13.16
CA ALA A 41 -17.29 10.59 -12.20
C ALA A 41 -17.30 10.06 -10.76
N LEU A 42 -18.36 9.38 -10.35
CA LEU A 42 -18.47 8.77 -9.05
C LEU A 42 -17.43 7.65 -8.88
N GLY A 43 -17.26 6.79 -9.87
CA GLY A 43 -16.30 5.68 -9.84
C GLY A 43 -14.85 6.12 -9.86
N TRP A 44 -14.54 7.21 -10.57
CA TRP A 44 -13.15 7.67 -10.75
C TRP A 44 -12.67 8.64 -9.66
N TRP A 45 -13.53 9.52 -9.17
CA TRP A 45 -13.15 10.55 -8.21
C TRP A 45 -13.70 10.31 -6.80
N VAL A 46 -14.99 9.99 -6.70
CA VAL A 46 -15.63 9.89 -5.38
C VAL A 46 -15.29 8.57 -4.71
N TYR A 47 -15.39 7.45 -5.42
CA TYR A 47 -15.12 6.12 -4.86
C TYR A 47 -13.69 5.96 -4.35
N PRO A 48 -12.62 6.32 -5.10
CA PRO A 48 -11.25 6.25 -4.58
C PRO A 48 -11.01 7.14 -3.37
N ALA A 49 -11.62 8.34 -3.34
CA ALA A 49 -11.51 9.25 -2.21
C ALA A 49 -12.17 8.70 -0.95
N LEU A 50 -13.28 7.98 -1.09
CA LEU A 50 -13.97 7.33 0.03
C LEU A 50 -13.33 6.00 0.43
N LEU A 51 -12.61 5.35 -0.49
CA LEU A 51 -11.99 4.05 -0.26
C LEU A 51 -10.83 4.12 0.73
N PHE A 52 -10.10 5.22 0.76
CA PHE A 52 -8.97 5.42 1.65
C PHE A 52 -9.31 6.35 2.80
N ALA A 53 -8.92 5.96 4.02
CA ALA A 53 -8.98 6.80 5.20
C ALA A 53 -7.58 7.23 5.60
N GLU A 54 -7.39 8.53 5.75
CA GLU A 54 -6.18 9.07 6.36
C GLU A 54 -6.20 8.80 7.87
N ARG A 55 -5.14 8.21 8.38
CA ARG A 55 -4.95 7.93 9.80
C ARG A 55 -3.62 8.52 10.25
N GLN A 56 -3.68 9.37 11.26
CA GLN A 56 -2.48 9.93 11.86
C GLN A 56 -1.81 8.92 12.78
N GLN A 57 -0.50 8.96 12.85
CA GLN A 57 0.25 8.18 13.82
C GLN A 57 -0.08 8.64 15.26
N PRO A 58 -0.09 7.73 16.22
CA PRO A 58 -0.43 8.05 17.61
C PRO A 58 0.55 9.04 18.26
N VAL A 59 1.79 9.07 17.76
CA VAL A 59 2.85 10.00 18.15
C VAL A 59 3.45 10.61 16.89
N ALA A 60 3.61 11.93 16.84
CA ALA A 60 4.30 12.61 15.74
C ALA A 60 5.82 12.44 15.87
N PHE A 61 6.31 11.24 15.52
CA PHE A 61 7.73 10.90 15.62
C PHE A 61 8.57 11.72 14.63
N ASN A 62 9.65 12.30 15.11
CA ASN A 62 10.52 13.18 14.33
C ASN A 62 11.81 12.45 13.94
N HIS A 63 11.84 11.87 12.74
CA HIS A 63 13.04 11.20 12.22
C HIS A 63 14.22 12.16 12.06
N GLN A 64 13.99 13.42 11.63
CA GLN A 64 15.05 14.40 11.46
C GLN A 64 15.79 14.68 12.78
N ALA A 65 15.06 14.73 13.89
CA ALA A 65 15.68 14.93 15.21
C ALA A 65 16.60 13.78 15.59
N HIS A 66 16.24 12.54 15.29
CA HIS A 66 17.01 11.34 15.62
C HIS A 66 18.17 11.12 14.64
N LEU A 67 17.88 11.13 13.35
CA LEU A 67 18.86 10.77 12.32
C LEU A 67 19.84 11.90 12.02
N VAL A 68 19.34 13.14 11.85
CA VAL A 68 20.19 14.27 11.42
C VAL A 68 20.81 15.00 12.61
N LYS A 69 20.02 15.30 13.64
CA LYS A 69 20.53 16.07 14.78
C LYS A 69 21.30 15.23 15.78
N ASN A 70 20.87 13.99 16.01
CA ASN A 70 21.50 13.08 16.97
C ASN A 70 22.39 12.01 16.32
N GLY A 71 22.49 11.97 14.98
CA GLY A 71 23.41 11.11 14.26
C GLY A 71 23.10 9.61 14.34
N MET A 72 21.85 9.25 14.65
CA MET A 72 21.44 7.84 14.75
C MET A 72 21.30 7.21 13.35
N ALA A 73 21.59 5.93 13.26
CA ALA A 73 21.35 5.14 12.05
C ALA A 73 19.94 4.54 12.03
N CYS A 74 19.46 4.13 10.85
CA CYS A 74 18.17 3.44 10.72
C CYS A 74 18.13 2.16 11.56
N SER A 75 19.26 1.44 11.62
CA SER A 75 19.42 0.19 12.36
C SER A 75 19.39 0.35 13.88
N ASP A 76 19.56 1.55 14.42
CA ASP A 76 19.49 1.77 15.88
C ASP A 76 18.06 1.59 16.41
N CYS A 77 17.08 1.78 15.55
CA CYS A 77 15.66 1.65 15.87
C CYS A 77 14.98 0.52 15.09
N HIS A 78 15.33 0.34 13.82
CA HIS A 78 14.77 -0.69 12.93
C HIS A 78 15.71 -1.88 12.85
N THR A 79 15.67 -2.72 13.89
CA THR A 79 16.62 -3.84 14.03
C THR A 79 16.17 -5.08 13.28
N LEU A 80 17.15 -5.87 12.87
CA LEU A 80 16.94 -7.23 12.38
C LEU A 80 17.27 -8.24 13.49
N ARG A 81 16.66 -9.42 13.45
CA ARG A 81 17.02 -10.55 14.28
C ARG A 81 18.28 -11.23 13.73
N ASP A 82 18.86 -12.14 14.50
CA ASP A 82 20.06 -12.88 14.09
C ASP A 82 19.84 -13.70 12.81
N ASP A 83 18.61 -14.11 12.54
CA ASP A 83 18.19 -14.79 11.32
C ASP A 83 17.96 -13.82 10.11
N GLY A 84 18.21 -12.52 10.31
CA GLY A 84 18.01 -11.46 9.33
C GLY A 84 16.54 -11.04 9.15
N SER A 85 15.61 -11.63 9.88
CA SER A 85 14.21 -11.19 9.81
C SER A 85 14.00 -9.86 10.53
N PHE A 86 13.07 -9.04 10.02
CA PHE A 86 12.76 -7.75 10.62
C PHE A 86 12.09 -7.93 11.99
N ARG A 87 12.58 -7.24 13.01
CA ARG A 87 12.06 -7.34 14.37
C ARG A 87 10.69 -6.64 14.53
N GLY A 88 10.37 -5.71 13.68
CA GLY A 88 9.19 -4.86 13.77
C GLY A 88 9.55 -3.41 14.08
N LEU A 89 8.56 -2.64 14.48
CA LEU A 89 8.79 -1.28 14.97
C LEU A 89 9.38 -1.32 16.38
N PRO A 90 10.17 -0.29 16.79
CA PRO A 90 10.73 -0.21 18.12
C PRO A 90 9.63 -0.26 19.20
N SER A 91 9.89 -0.97 20.27
CA SER A 91 9.01 -0.98 21.44
C SER A 91 9.09 0.32 22.22
N THR A 92 8.11 0.59 23.06
CA THR A 92 8.17 1.74 23.97
C THR A 92 9.36 1.65 24.93
N ALA A 93 9.76 0.44 25.30
CA ALA A 93 10.93 0.22 26.15
C ALA A 93 12.25 0.60 25.46
N ASP A 94 12.38 0.31 24.15
CA ASP A 94 13.55 0.73 23.37
C ASP A 94 13.66 2.27 23.36
N CYS A 95 12.56 2.97 23.19
CA CYS A 95 12.50 4.43 23.24
C CYS A 95 12.82 4.97 24.65
N ALA A 96 12.29 4.32 25.69
CA ALA A 96 12.45 4.73 27.08
C ALA A 96 13.90 4.62 27.59
N SER A 97 14.78 3.88 26.89
CA SER A 97 16.21 3.85 27.21
C SER A 97 16.86 5.25 27.20
N CYS A 98 16.35 6.14 26.34
CA CYS A 98 16.75 7.55 26.30
C CYS A 98 15.63 8.48 26.81
N HIS A 99 14.36 8.15 26.55
CA HIS A 99 13.19 8.96 26.86
C HIS A 99 12.46 8.55 28.17
N ALA A 100 13.21 8.06 29.17
CA ALA A 100 12.67 7.93 30.53
C ALA A 100 12.25 9.28 31.11
N SER A 101 12.90 10.36 30.66
CA SER A 101 12.58 11.76 30.92
C SER A 101 12.73 12.56 29.64
N ALA A 102 12.11 13.76 29.57
CA ALA A 102 12.18 14.59 28.39
C ALA A 102 13.63 15.05 28.11
N GLN A 103 14.08 14.82 26.88
CA GLN A 103 15.39 15.24 26.38
C GLN A 103 15.34 16.69 25.84
N GLY A 104 14.14 17.21 25.62
CA GLY A 104 13.92 18.53 25.08
C GLY A 104 12.60 19.16 25.52
N ASN A 105 12.17 20.16 24.77
CA ASN A 105 10.92 20.88 25.08
C ASN A 105 9.74 20.50 24.16
N SER A 106 9.88 19.42 23.39
CA SER A 106 8.84 18.99 22.45
C SER A 106 7.55 18.59 23.18
N PRO A 107 6.41 19.18 22.85
CA PRO A 107 5.12 18.76 23.43
C PRO A 107 4.79 17.29 23.07
N GLN A 108 5.23 16.81 21.91
CA GLN A 108 5.01 15.43 21.46
C GLN A 108 5.83 14.44 22.29
N GLU A 109 7.05 14.80 22.65
CA GLU A 109 7.89 13.99 23.54
C GLU A 109 7.27 13.88 24.94
N LYS A 110 6.82 15.00 25.50
CA LYS A 110 6.15 15.00 26.80
C LYS A 110 4.91 14.11 26.80
N LYS A 111 4.07 14.26 25.77
CA LYS A 111 2.90 13.40 25.58
C LYS A 111 3.27 11.93 25.44
N PHE A 112 4.33 11.60 24.69
CA PHE A 112 4.83 10.23 24.55
C PHE A 112 5.23 9.65 25.93
N ILE A 113 5.99 10.41 26.72
CA ILE A 113 6.42 9.98 28.04
C ILE A 113 5.22 9.78 28.98
N GLU A 114 4.29 10.73 29.02
CA GLU A 114 3.11 10.67 29.90
C GLU A 114 2.14 9.54 29.50
N ASP A 115 1.89 9.35 28.20
CA ASP A 115 0.86 8.44 27.72
C ASP A 115 1.34 7.00 27.55
N TYR A 116 2.64 6.80 27.29
CA TYR A 116 3.17 5.49 26.96
C TYR A 116 4.24 5.03 27.97
N VAL A 117 5.33 5.76 28.13
CA VAL A 117 6.43 5.37 29.02
C VAL A 117 5.98 5.31 30.46
N GLY A 118 5.38 6.38 30.98
CA GLY A 118 4.93 6.45 32.37
C GLY A 118 3.79 5.50 32.72
N LYS A 119 3.07 5.00 31.70
CA LYS A 119 1.98 4.02 31.87
C LYS A 119 2.41 2.59 31.53
N GLY A 120 3.64 2.37 31.12
CA GLY A 120 4.13 1.06 30.66
C GLY A 120 3.34 0.49 29.47
N ARG A 121 2.89 1.34 28.55
CA ARG A 121 2.06 0.94 27.42
C ARG A 121 2.84 1.03 26.11
N GLU A 122 2.60 0.06 25.23
CA GLU A 122 3.14 0.12 23.87
C GLU A 122 2.43 1.20 23.03
N VAL A 123 3.21 1.90 22.18
CA VAL A 123 2.66 2.81 21.19
C VAL A 123 1.98 2.00 20.10
N PRO A 124 0.68 2.19 19.81
CA PRO A 124 -0.02 1.44 18.77
C PRO A 124 0.28 2.02 17.38
N TRP A 125 1.53 1.88 16.95
CA TRP A 125 2.00 2.37 15.67
C TRP A 125 1.18 1.82 14.50
N LEU A 126 0.85 2.67 13.56
CA LEU A 126 0.25 2.26 12.29
C LEU A 126 1.37 1.87 11.33
N VAL A 127 1.26 0.68 10.74
CA VAL A 127 2.23 0.19 9.76
C VAL A 127 2.05 0.96 8.45
N HIS A 128 3.05 1.78 8.11
CA HIS A 128 3.00 2.64 6.93
C HIS A 128 3.02 1.84 5.62
N GLN A 129 3.81 0.75 5.58
CA GLN A 129 3.96 -0.12 4.42
C GLN A 129 3.72 -1.58 4.84
N LYS A 130 2.44 -2.00 4.78
CA LYS A 130 2.02 -3.32 5.21
C LYS A 130 2.26 -4.35 4.12
N GLN A 131 2.93 -5.46 4.45
CA GLN A 131 3.10 -6.58 3.54
C GLN A 131 1.75 -7.26 3.27
N PRO A 132 1.36 -7.49 1.99
CA PRO A 132 0.18 -8.26 1.66
C PRO A 132 0.27 -9.71 2.15
N ALA A 133 -0.86 -10.26 2.62
CA ALA A 133 -0.90 -11.60 3.20
C ALA A 133 -0.57 -12.74 2.20
N ASN A 134 -0.80 -12.47 0.91
CA ASN A 134 -0.53 -13.41 -0.19
C ASN A 134 0.86 -13.26 -0.81
N VAL A 135 1.72 -12.41 -0.24
CA VAL A 135 3.07 -12.17 -0.74
C VAL A 135 4.09 -12.60 0.31
N TYR A 136 5.06 -13.35 -0.11
CA TYR A 136 6.24 -13.66 0.70
C TYR A 136 7.33 -12.63 0.43
N PHE A 137 7.78 -11.94 1.47
CA PHE A 137 8.90 -11.02 1.42
C PHE A 137 9.82 -11.25 2.62
N SER A 138 11.12 -11.31 2.36
CA SER A 138 12.14 -11.49 3.40
C SER A 138 13.10 -10.31 3.41
N HIS A 139 13.13 -9.55 4.50
CA HIS A 139 14.16 -8.52 4.69
C HIS A 139 15.56 -9.12 4.73
N ALA A 140 15.73 -10.34 5.27
CA ALA A 140 17.02 -11.03 5.28
C ALA A 140 17.60 -11.20 3.87
N ALA A 141 16.76 -11.65 2.93
CA ALA A 141 17.19 -11.86 1.57
C ALA A 141 17.50 -10.56 0.81
N HIS A 142 16.88 -9.44 1.17
CA HIS A 142 17.03 -8.17 0.46
C HIS A 142 18.01 -7.20 1.15
N ALA A 143 17.87 -7.03 2.47
CA ALA A 143 18.63 -6.02 3.21
C ALA A 143 19.97 -6.55 3.78
N VAL A 144 20.11 -7.86 3.98
CA VAL A 144 21.34 -8.44 4.55
C VAL A 144 22.25 -9.00 3.48
N SER A 145 21.72 -9.81 2.57
CA SER A 145 22.55 -10.57 1.61
C SER A 145 22.28 -10.24 0.14
N GLY A 146 21.13 -9.65 -0.19
CA GLY A 146 20.71 -9.52 -1.56
C GLY A 146 21.42 -8.42 -2.34
N CYS A 147 21.01 -7.19 -2.14
CA CYS A 147 21.45 -6.07 -2.98
C CYS A 147 22.94 -5.74 -2.77
N ASN A 148 23.43 -5.79 -1.53
CA ASN A 148 24.84 -5.48 -1.23
C ASN A 148 25.83 -6.59 -1.65
N ALA A 149 25.36 -7.75 -2.07
CA ALA A 149 26.24 -8.75 -2.68
C ALA A 149 26.81 -8.29 -4.02
N CYS A 150 26.11 -7.40 -4.72
CA CYS A 150 26.50 -6.89 -6.04
C CYS A 150 26.63 -5.36 -6.08
N HIS A 151 26.05 -4.64 -5.12
CA HIS A 151 26.03 -3.18 -5.05
C HIS A 151 26.55 -2.70 -3.70
N ASP A 152 27.40 -1.71 -3.71
CA ASP A 152 27.94 -1.08 -2.49
C ASP A 152 27.04 0.08 -2.05
N PHE A 153 25.85 -0.25 -1.58
CA PHE A 153 24.92 0.74 -1.04
C PHE A 153 25.22 1.08 0.41
N ALA A 154 25.23 2.36 0.73
CA ALA A 154 25.14 2.78 2.12
C ALA A 154 23.83 2.28 2.76
N PRO A 155 23.78 1.96 4.06
CA PRO A 155 22.59 1.38 4.71
C PRO A 155 21.30 2.19 4.46
N LYS A 156 21.37 3.51 4.46
CA LYS A 156 20.22 4.38 4.16
C LYS A 156 19.76 4.23 2.71
N GLU A 157 20.68 4.17 1.76
CA GLU A 157 20.37 4.04 0.34
C GLU A 157 19.70 2.70 0.07
N LEU A 158 20.19 1.63 0.69
CA LEU A 158 19.61 0.31 0.59
C LEU A 158 18.15 0.28 1.08
N CYS A 159 17.85 0.90 2.22
CA CYS A 159 16.49 1.00 2.72
C CYS A 159 15.58 1.80 1.77
N ASN A 160 16.09 2.88 1.21
CA ASN A 160 15.35 3.79 0.34
C ASN A 160 15.09 3.24 -1.07
N LEU A 161 15.67 2.09 -1.45
CA LEU A 161 15.27 1.39 -2.68
C LEU A 161 13.80 0.95 -2.64
N CYS A 162 13.29 0.64 -1.45
CA CYS A 162 11.94 0.12 -1.23
C CYS A 162 11.08 1.04 -0.35
N HIS A 163 11.68 1.76 0.57
CA HIS A 163 11.01 2.66 1.51
C HIS A 163 11.16 4.12 1.13
N VAL A 164 10.15 4.91 1.45
CA VAL A 164 10.23 6.37 1.31
C VAL A 164 11.27 6.93 2.26
N ASP A 165 12.12 7.84 1.78
CA ASP A 165 13.10 8.52 2.65
C ASP A 165 12.37 9.42 3.66
N VAL A 166 12.38 9.01 4.90
CA VAL A 166 11.80 9.74 6.03
C VAL A 166 12.82 10.53 6.83
N SER A 167 14.09 10.52 6.46
CA SER A 167 15.19 11.09 7.25
C SER A 167 15.04 12.57 7.58
N LEU A 168 14.32 13.32 6.75
CA LEU A 168 14.07 14.75 6.94
C LEU A 168 12.68 15.04 7.48
N THR A 169 11.87 14.03 7.79
CA THR A 169 10.51 14.25 8.30
C THR A 169 10.53 14.68 9.77
N THR A 170 9.75 15.72 10.06
CA THR A 170 9.58 16.25 11.43
C THR A 170 8.38 15.64 12.15
N ALA A 171 7.56 14.89 11.43
CA ALA A 171 6.47 14.07 11.95
C ALA A 171 6.38 12.79 11.14
N ALA A 172 6.00 11.68 11.76
CA ALA A 172 5.73 10.46 11.03
C ALA A 172 4.58 10.68 10.03
N PRO A 173 4.75 10.25 8.77
CA PRO A 173 3.74 10.48 7.75
C PRO A 173 2.42 9.76 8.10
N PRO A 174 1.26 10.32 7.73
CA PRO A 174 -0.02 9.66 7.89
C PRO A 174 -0.11 8.38 7.06
N VAL A 175 -0.92 7.44 7.51
CA VAL A 175 -1.21 6.21 6.79
C VAL A 175 -2.56 6.36 6.07
N PHE A 176 -2.56 6.19 4.75
CA PHE A 176 -3.78 6.12 3.95
C PHE A 176 -4.20 4.66 3.83
N GLU A 177 -5.11 4.25 4.71
CA GLU A 177 -5.55 2.86 4.82
C GLU A 177 -6.80 2.62 3.96
N ASN A 178 -6.76 1.58 3.13
CA ASN A 178 -7.93 1.14 2.37
C ASN A 178 -8.95 0.52 3.33
N ARG A 179 -10.16 1.07 3.36
CA ARG A 179 -11.25 0.68 4.28
C ARG A 179 -11.73 -0.76 4.08
N MET A 180 -11.53 -1.32 2.89
CA MET A 180 -11.99 -2.68 2.56
C MET A 180 -10.90 -3.74 2.81
N THR A 181 -9.67 -3.44 2.41
CA THR A 181 -8.56 -4.41 2.45
C THR A 181 -7.64 -4.24 3.66
N GLY A 182 -7.66 -3.09 4.32
CA GLY A 182 -6.76 -2.76 5.42
C GLY A 182 -5.30 -2.53 4.98
N TYR A 183 -5.02 -2.50 3.67
CA TYR A 183 -3.69 -2.18 3.17
C TYR A 183 -3.50 -0.68 3.01
N SER A 184 -2.28 -0.21 3.23
CA SER A 184 -1.95 1.19 3.01
C SER A 184 -1.74 1.48 1.52
N LEU A 185 -1.91 2.75 1.15
CA LEU A 185 -1.63 3.21 -0.22
C LEU A 185 -0.16 3.00 -0.61
N THR A 186 0.73 3.02 0.39
CA THR A 186 2.18 2.83 0.25
C THR A 186 2.61 1.36 0.25
N THR A 187 1.68 0.40 0.39
CA THR A 187 1.96 -1.02 0.22
C THR A 187 2.61 -1.26 -1.15
N MET A 188 3.75 -1.94 -1.18
CA MET A 188 4.47 -2.23 -2.42
C MET A 188 3.60 -3.00 -3.39
N LYS A 189 3.70 -2.63 -4.66
CA LYS A 189 3.01 -3.25 -5.77
C LYS A 189 3.98 -4.11 -6.58
N MET A 190 3.42 -5.01 -7.37
CA MET A 190 4.18 -5.99 -8.15
C MET A 190 5.21 -5.34 -9.09
N ASP A 191 4.86 -4.23 -9.75
CA ASP A 191 5.75 -3.48 -10.63
C ASP A 191 7.03 -2.98 -9.94
N GLN A 192 6.96 -2.69 -8.65
CA GLN A 192 8.13 -2.29 -7.86
C GLN A 192 9.09 -3.46 -7.63
N CYS A 193 8.57 -4.66 -7.44
CA CYS A 193 9.37 -5.88 -7.30
C CYS A 193 9.97 -6.28 -8.65
N GLU A 194 9.19 -6.20 -9.72
CA GLU A 194 9.61 -6.56 -11.08
C GLU A 194 10.77 -5.71 -11.60
N ARG A 195 10.92 -4.47 -11.15
CA ARG A 195 12.07 -3.63 -11.55
C ARG A 195 13.41 -4.29 -11.31
N CYS A 196 13.52 -5.10 -10.26
CA CYS A 196 14.73 -5.88 -9.96
C CYS A 196 14.60 -7.33 -10.41
N HIS A 197 13.48 -7.99 -10.08
CA HIS A 197 13.30 -9.41 -10.33
C HIS A 197 13.16 -9.79 -11.82
N ALA A 198 12.77 -8.88 -12.69
CA ALA A 198 12.73 -9.08 -14.13
C ALA A 198 13.99 -8.57 -14.86
N HIS A 199 14.92 -7.92 -14.15
CA HIS A 199 16.11 -7.34 -14.80
C HIS A 199 17.13 -8.43 -15.13
N PRO A 200 17.62 -8.53 -16.40
CA PRO A 200 18.52 -9.60 -16.84
C PRO A 200 19.81 -9.72 -16.02
N ASP A 201 20.36 -8.60 -15.56
CA ASP A 201 21.59 -8.59 -14.79
C ASP A 201 21.40 -9.11 -13.36
N HIS A 202 20.20 -8.97 -12.79
CA HIS A 202 19.87 -9.49 -11.47
C HIS A 202 19.52 -10.97 -11.49
N LEU A 203 19.21 -11.55 -12.66
CA LEU A 203 18.93 -12.98 -12.82
C LEU A 203 20.20 -13.83 -12.93
N ARG A 204 21.37 -13.22 -13.18
CA ARG A 204 22.64 -13.92 -13.34
C ARG A 204 23.25 -14.23 -11.97
N GLY A 205 23.21 -15.51 -11.59
CA GLY A 205 23.87 -16.00 -10.38
C GLY A 205 23.10 -15.77 -9.08
N THR A 206 21.83 -15.39 -9.16
CA THR A 206 20.92 -15.32 -8.02
C THR A 206 19.71 -16.20 -8.25
N ASP A 207 19.07 -16.66 -7.16
CA ASP A 207 17.76 -17.33 -7.24
C ASP A 207 16.60 -16.32 -7.48
N ALA A 208 16.94 -15.07 -7.80
CA ALA A 208 15.96 -14.04 -8.14
C ALA A 208 15.24 -14.42 -9.43
N SER A 209 13.95 -14.51 -9.37
CA SER A 209 13.07 -14.85 -10.49
C SER A 209 11.78 -14.04 -10.37
N ASN A 210 11.17 -13.74 -11.52
CA ASN A 210 9.83 -13.13 -11.58
C ASN A 210 8.71 -14.18 -11.73
N ALA A 211 8.99 -15.45 -11.50
CA ALA A 211 7.96 -16.49 -11.48
C ALA A 211 6.98 -16.24 -10.34
N CYS A 212 5.68 -16.37 -10.62
CA CYS A 212 4.61 -15.99 -9.68
C CYS A 212 4.77 -16.62 -8.29
N PHE A 213 5.15 -17.88 -8.22
CA PHE A 213 5.30 -18.64 -6.97
C PHE A 213 6.53 -18.25 -6.13
N VAL A 214 7.43 -17.43 -6.65
CA VAL A 214 8.58 -16.91 -5.85
C VAL A 214 8.11 -15.88 -4.84
N CYS A 215 7.13 -15.07 -5.23
CA CYS A 215 6.60 -13.98 -4.41
C CYS A 215 5.21 -14.29 -3.85
N HIS A 216 4.40 -15.09 -4.52
CA HIS A 216 3.03 -15.40 -4.13
C HIS A 216 2.91 -16.80 -3.50
N LYS A 217 2.12 -16.86 -2.42
CA LYS A 217 1.78 -18.11 -1.71
C LYS A 217 0.55 -18.75 -2.33
#